data_cf1a3704c0c0004388a1da026aa31e1e
#
_entry.id   cf1a3704c0c0004388a1da026aa31e1e
#
_cell.length_a   1.000
_cell.length_b   1.000
_cell.length_c   1.000
_cell.angle_alpha   90.00
_cell.angle_beta   90.00
_cell.angle_gamma   90.00
#
_symmetry.space_group_name_H-M   'P 1'
#
loop_
_entity.id
_entity.type
_entity.pdbx_description
1 polymer ?
#
loop_
_entity_poly.entity_id
_entity_poly.type
_entity_poly.pdbx_seq_one_letter_code
_entity_poly.pdbx_strand_id
1 'polypeptide(L)'
;MRFTPVVAATIVLALSGSAFAQEWIEFTSREDRFTGNFPSQPKVTQTTYQSQYGADLPARVYSAEQGPSRYSMTVVDYSQIEKILTAKAQTCKAHTEGCYGGTGFSGVGHWRLDYHGALLHATWKLMERDAKVTQLTWSTTYGVGGHQVHLTNRDGSRTMAAIYMHNQRLYIIEGTVPPGYPEPGLFQQSFGWLDEKGNELRYQSLYHHAFPAPQRGAPPNQENPGNP
;
A
#
# COMPACT_ATOMS: atom_id res chain seq x y z
N MET A 1 -56.69 -11.86 -46.77
CA MET A 1 -55.90 -12.64 -45.78
C MET A 1 -54.71 -11.81 -45.37
N ARG A 2 -54.75 -11.34 -44.13
CA ARG A 2 -53.68 -10.49 -43.56
C ARG A 2 -52.74 -11.38 -42.73
N PHE A 3 -51.52 -11.59 -43.17
CA PHE A 3 -50.48 -12.24 -42.38
C PHE A 3 -49.75 -11.18 -41.55
N THR A 4 -49.90 -11.30 -40.29
CA THR A 4 -49.24 -10.45 -39.27
C THR A 4 -47.77 -10.83 -39.08
N PRO A 5 -46.85 -9.86 -38.95
CA PRO A 5 -45.42 -10.14 -38.68
C PRO A 5 -45.21 -10.33 -37.20
N VAL A 6 -45.21 -11.57 -36.71
CA VAL A 6 -44.93 -11.91 -35.31
C VAL A 6 -43.50 -12.50 -35.11
N VAL A 7 -42.67 -12.54 -36.14
CA VAL A 7 -41.36 -13.23 -36.10
C VAL A 7 -40.16 -12.30 -35.78
N ALA A 8 -40.36 -10.97 -35.72
CA ALA A 8 -39.23 -10.04 -35.54
C ALA A 8 -38.82 -9.75 -34.09
N ALA A 9 -39.56 -10.20 -33.07
CA ALA A 9 -39.30 -9.83 -31.66
C ALA A 9 -38.43 -10.83 -30.87
N THR A 10 -38.11 -12.00 -31.41
CA THR A 10 -37.48 -13.09 -30.65
C THR A 10 -35.95 -13.17 -30.79
N ILE A 11 -35.34 -12.37 -31.70
CA ILE A 11 -33.89 -12.46 -31.97
C ILE A 11 -33.04 -11.45 -31.12
N VAL A 12 -33.66 -10.45 -30.52
CA VAL A 12 -32.94 -9.41 -29.79
C VAL A 12 -32.58 -9.83 -28.35
N LEU A 13 -33.24 -10.84 -27.78
CA LEU A 13 -32.95 -11.30 -26.41
C LEU A 13 -31.81 -12.34 -26.27
N ALA A 14 -31.29 -12.86 -27.37
CA ALA A 14 -30.23 -13.87 -27.35
C ALA A 14 -28.80 -13.29 -27.36
N LEU A 15 -28.65 -11.97 -27.44
CA LEU A 15 -27.36 -11.25 -27.39
C LEU A 15 -27.06 -10.60 -26.04
N SER A 16 -27.87 -10.89 -25.02
CA SER A 16 -27.47 -10.63 -23.64
C SER A 16 -26.37 -11.63 -23.29
N GLY A 17 -25.18 -11.40 -23.83
CA GLY A 17 -23.96 -12.06 -23.34
C GLY A 17 -23.98 -11.93 -21.82
N SER A 18 -23.92 -13.05 -21.11
CA SER A 18 -23.77 -13.08 -19.67
C SER A 18 -22.59 -12.18 -19.35
N ALA A 19 -22.85 -10.94 -18.93
CA ALA A 19 -21.86 -10.15 -18.23
C ALA A 19 -21.60 -10.97 -16.97
N PHE A 20 -20.61 -11.88 -17.03
CA PHE A 20 -20.05 -12.45 -15.84
C PHE A 20 -19.48 -11.25 -15.09
N ALA A 21 -20.26 -10.73 -14.15
CA ALA A 21 -19.73 -9.84 -13.13
C ALA A 21 -18.63 -10.65 -12.46
N GLN A 22 -17.38 -10.38 -12.81
CA GLN A 22 -16.25 -11.03 -12.19
C GLN A 22 -16.32 -10.66 -10.72
N GLU A 23 -16.70 -11.64 -9.89
CA GLU A 23 -16.86 -11.45 -8.46
C GLU A 23 -15.47 -11.23 -7.84
N TRP A 24 -15.31 -10.11 -7.15
CA TRP A 24 -14.07 -9.81 -6.43
C TRP A 24 -13.94 -10.78 -5.26
N ILE A 25 -12.76 -11.30 -5.07
CA ILE A 25 -12.45 -12.26 -4.02
C ILE A 25 -11.80 -11.55 -2.85
N GLU A 26 -12.15 -11.95 -1.63
CA GLU A 26 -11.39 -11.59 -0.45
C GLU A 26 -10.12 -12.42 -0.39
N PHE A 27 -8.98 -11.74 -0.33
CA PHE A 27 -7.65 -12.32 -0.22
C PHE A 27 -7.04 -11.98 1.13
N THR A 28 -6.44 -12.96 1.78
CA THR A 28 -5.80 -12.82 3.08
C THR A 28 -4.35 -13.25 3.01
N SER A 29 -3.43 -12.36 3.41
CA SER A 29 -2.02 -12.68 3.63
C SER A 29 -1.69 -12.63 5.11
N ARG A 30 -1.53 -13.80 5.74
CA ARG A 30 -1.08 -13.88 7.14
C ARG A 30 0.38 -13.46 7.28
N GLU A 31 1.21 -13.77 6.28
CA GLU A 31 2.63 -13.40 6.27
C GLU A 31 2.82 -11.89 6.25
N ASP A 32 2.05 -11.18 5.43
CA ASP A 32 2.11 -9.74 5.29
C ASP A 32 1.01 -9.01 6.07
N ARG A 33 0.22 -9.74 6.88
CA ARG A 33 -0.72 -9.21 7.88
C ARG A 33 -1.77 -8.25 7.30
N PHE A 34 -2.34 -8.60 6.15
CA PHE A 34 -3.44 -7.85 5.56
C PHE A 34 -4.53 -8.73 4.99
N THR A 35 -5.73 -8.17 4.84
CA THR A 35 -6.82 -8.68 4.02
C THR A 35 -7.25 -7.61 3.03
N GLY A 36 -7.84 -8.00 1.89
CA GLY A 36 -8.31 -7.07 0.89
C GLY A 36 -8.97 -7.76 -0.29
N ASN A 37 -9.78 -7.03 -1.05
CA ASN A 37 -10.49 -7.57 -2.18
C ASN A 37 -9.70 -7.38 -3.47
N PHE A 38 -9.54 -8.45 -4.23
CA PHE A 38 -8.91 -8.43 -5.56
C PHE A 38 -9.89 -8.95 -6.63
N PRO A 39 -9.76 -8.48 -7.89
CA PRO A 39 -10.62 -8.96 -8.97
C PRO A 39 -10.39 -10.43 -9.33
N SER A 40 -9.29 -11.02 -8.90
CA SER A 40 -8.93 -12.44 -9.05
C SER A 40 -7.86 -12.80 -8.03
N GLN A 41 -7.51 -14.08 -7.92
CA GLN A 41 -6.37 -14.51 -7.09
C GLN A 41 -5.11 -13.73 -7.49
N PRO A 42 -4.51 -12.93 -6.60
CA PRO A 42 -3.36 -12.13 -6.95
C PRO A 42 -2.11 -12.99 -7.19
N LYS A 43 -1.34 -12.60 -8.20
CA LYS A 43 0.01 -13.11 -8.41
C LYS A 43 0.93 -12.45 -7.41
N VAL A 44 1.74 -13.24 -6.70
CA VAL A 44 2.72 -12.75 -5.74
C VAL A 44 4.11 -12.78 -6.34
N THR A 45 4.81 -11.64 -6.31
CA THR A 45 6.18 -11.50 -6.80
C THR A 45 7.05 -10.89 -5.70
N GLN A 46 8.21 -11.50 -5.45
CA GLN A 46 9.21 -10.93 -4.55
C GLN A 46 10.05 -9.89 -5.30
N THR A 47 10.39 -8.81 -4.60
CA THR A 47 11.23 -7.74 -5.12
C THR A 47 12.01 -7.08 -4.00
N THR A 48 12.85 -6.12 -4.34
CA THR A 48 13.59 -5.28 -3.40
C THR A 48 13.06 -3.85 -3.49
N TYR A 49 12.81 -3.26 -2.34
CA TYR A 49 12.44 -1.85 -2.20
C TYR A 49 13.59 -1.07 -1.61
N GLN A 50 14.00 0.01 -2.27
CA GLN A 50 15.01 0.89 -1.74
C GLN A 50 14.39 1.95 -0.85
N SER A 51 14.78 1.97 0.42
CA SER A 51 14.31 2.95 1.39
C SER A 51 14.91 4.33 1.16
N GLN A 52 14.44 5.33 1.90
CA GLN A 52 14.91 6.73 1.79
C GLN A 52 16.43 6.85 2.00
N TYR A 53 16.99 6.10 2.95
CA TYR A 53 18.42 6.10 3.25
C TYR A 53 19.18 4.94 2.59
N GLY A 54 18.57 4.35 1.56
CA GLY A 54 19.21 3.38 0.69
C GLY A 54 19.38 1.99 1.31
N ALA A 55 18.51 1.60 2.24
CA ALA A 55 18.41 0.21 2.63
C ALA A 55 17.67 -0.57 1.54
N ASP A 56 18.22 -1.73 1.17
CA ASP A 56 17.54 -2.69 0.29
C ASP A 56 16.66 -3.60 1.14
N LEU A 57 15.36 -3.35 1.12
CA LEU A 57 14.36 -4.03 1.94
C LEU A 57 13.62 -5.08 1.12
N PRO A 58 13.37 -6.28 1.69
CA PRO A 58 12.53 -7.26 1.02
C PRO A 58 11.11 -6.73 0.87
N ALA A 59 10.54 -6.96 -0.32
CA ALA A 59 9.17 -6.57 -0.62
C ALA A 59 8.45 -7.64 -1.41
N ARG A 60 7.13 -7.69 -1.28
CA ARG A 60 6.23 -8.52 -2.06
C ARG A 60 5.19 -7.66 -2.77
N VAL A 61 4.94 -7.98 -4.03
CA VAL A 61 3.91 -7.35 -4.84
C VAL A 61 2.81 -8.36 -5.12
N TYR A 62 1.63 -8.09 -4.65
CA TYR A 62 0.39 -8.81 -4.93
C TYR A 62 -0.31 -8.08 -6.07
N SER A 63 -0.46 -8.71 -7.22
CA SER A 63 -1.01 -8.05 -8.41
C SER A 63 -2.12 -8.87 -9.04
N ALA A 64 -3.17 -8.18 -9.51
CA ALA A 64 -4.26 -8.75 -10.28
C ALA A 64 -4.73 -7.77 -11.35
N GLU A 65 -5.34 -8.30 -12.41
CA GLU A 65 -5.86 -7.51 -13.53
C GLU A 65 -7.34 -7.83 -13.75
N GLN A 66 -8.08 -6.83 -14.22
CA GLN A 66 -9.46 -6.98 -14.67
C GLN A 66 -9.63 -6.21 -15.98
N GLY A 67 -9.62 -6.94 -17.09
CA GLY A 67 -9.53 -6.31 -18.39
C GLY A 67 -8.29 -5.43 -18.51
N PRO A 68 -8.41 -4.15 -18.86
CA PRO A 68 -7.27 -3.23 -18.94
C PRO A 68 -6.93 -2.57 -17.59
N SER A 69 -7.68 -2.84 -16.54
CA SER A 69 -7.43 -2.29 -15.19
C SER A 69 -6.43 -3.13 -14.41
N ARG A 70 -5.56 -2.50 -13.65
CA ARG A 70 -4.49 -3.14 -12.87
C ARG A 70 -4.61 -2.76 -11.40
N TYR A 71 -4.43 -3.74 -10.54
CA TYR A 71 -4.54 -3.60 -9.09
C TYR A 71 -3.34 -4.24 -8.43
N SER A 72 -2.72 -3.57 -7.48
CA SER A 72 -1.57 -4.11 -6.76
C SER A 72 -1.50 -3.63 -5.32
N MET A 73 -0.95 -4.48 -4.49
CA MET A 73 -0.50 -4.16 -3.14
C MET A 73 0.98 -4.50 -3.06
N THR A 74 1.82 -3.52 -2.75
CA THR A 74 3.22 -3.75 -2.41
C THR A 74 3.36 -3.70 -0.90
N VAL A 75 3.95 -4.73 -0.31
CA VAL A 75 4.29 -4.79 1.12
C VAL A 75 5.79 -4.83 1.27
N VAL A 76 6.34 -3.85 1.96
CA VAL A 76 7.79 -3.73 2.24
C VAL A 76 8.04 -4.06 3.70
N ASP A 77 8.94 -4.97 3.97
CA ASP A 77 9.31 -5.38 5.33
C ASP A 77 10.43 -4.51 5.89
N TYR A 78 10.10 -3.67 6.85
CA TYR A 78 11.02 -2.79 7.58
C TYR A 78 11.57 -3.43 8.87
N SER A 79 11.23 -4.69 9.18
CA SER A 79 11.60 -5.32 10.46
C SER A 79 13.12 -5.39 10.68
N GLN A 80 13.92 -5.42 9.61
CA GLN A 80 15.38 -5.50 9.66
C GLN A 80 16.08 -4.18 9.34
N ILE A 81 15.36 -3.07 9.26
CA ILE A 81 15.91 -1.75 8.83
C ILE A 81 17.10 -1.32 9.70
N GLU A 82 17.02 -1.50 11.02
CA GLU A 82 18.10 -1.18 11.96
C GLU A 82 19.37 -1.96 11.64
N LYS A 83 19.24 -3.27 11.48
CA LYS A 83 20.38 -4.17 11.18
C LYS A 83 21.02 -3.80 9.84
N ILE A 84 20.20 -3.58 8.80
CA ILE A 84 20.67 -3.26 7.45
C ILE A 84 21.41 -1.93 7.43
N LEU A 85 20.83 -0.87 7.98
CA LEU A 85 21.45 0.45 7.97
C LEU A 85 22.64 0.54 8.91
N THR A 86 22.64 -0.15 10.05
CA THR A 86 23.81 -0.23 10.94
C THR A 86 24.99 -0.93 10.25
N ALA A 87 24.75 -2.04 9.57
CA ALA A 87 25.78 -2.72 8.79
C ALA A 87 26.31 -1.84 7.65
N LYS A 88 25.44 -1.17 6.92
CA LYS A 88 25.80 -0.22 5.87
C LYS A 88 26.65 0.93 6.41
N ALA A 89 26.31 1.47 7.58
CA ALA A 89 27.05 2.53 8.22
C ALA A 89 28.51 2.13 8.57
N GLN A 90 28.73 0.88 8.97
CA GLN A 90 30.08 0.36 9.29
C GLN A 90 30.99 0.29 8.06
N THR A 91 30.44 0.15 6.87
CA THR A 91 31.20 0.09 5.61
C THR A 91 31.43 1.45 4.98
N CYS A 92 30.81 2.48 5.49
CA CYS A 92 30.92 3.85 4.99
C CYS A 92 32.28 4.47 5.29
N LYS A 93 32.93 5.03 4.29
CA LYS A 93 34.12 5.87 4.47
C LYS A 93 33.68 7.22 5.04
N ALA A 94 34.37 7.70 6.06
CA ALA A 94 34.12 9.03 6.62
C ALA A 94 34.14 10.10 5.50
N HIS A 95 33.19 11.02 5.55
CA HIS A 95 33.04 12.16 4.62
C HIS A 95 32.62 11.79 3.18
N THR A 96 32.09 10.60 2.91
CA THR A 96 31.52 10.28 1.60
C THR A 96 30.05 10.75 1.58
N GLU A 97 29.72 11.62 0.63
CA GLU A 97 28.34 12.06 0.36
C GLU A 97 27.46 10.82 0.08
N GLY A 98 26.31 10.69 0.75
CA GLY A 98 25.45 9.50 0.67
C GLY A 98 25.77 8.40 1.68
N CYS A 99 26.81 8.53 2.47
CA CYS A 99 27.13 7.66 3.59
C CYS A 99 26.38 8.10 4.86
N TYR A 100 25.15 7.72 4.98
CA TYR A 100 24.29 8.05 6.12
C TYR A 100 24.62 7.17 7.36
N GLY A 101 25.87 7.04 7.71
CA GLY A 101 26.34 6.24 8.84
C GLY A 101 27.62 6.79 9.47
N GLY A 102 28.17 7.88 8.91
CA GLY A 102 29.36 8.54 9.43
C GLY A 102 29.09 9.37 10.70
N THR A 103 30.16 9.67 11.40
CA THR A 103 30.20 10.48 12.64
C THR A 103 29.50 11.82 12.45
N GLY A 104 28.48 12.11 13.24
CA GLY A 104 27.73 13.34 13.22
C GLY A 104 26.24 13.09 13.29
N PHE A 105 25.45 13.64 12.40
CA PHE A 105 24.00 13.44 12.32
C PHE A 105 23.59 12.03 11.86
N SER A 106 24.52 11.25 11.38
CA SER A 106 24.34 9.94 10.77
C SER A 106 24.67 8.76 11.70
N GLY A 107 24.71 9.00 13.00
CA GLY A 107 24.92 7.92 13.97
C GLY A 107 23.83 6.86 13.96
N VAL A 108 23.93 5.93 14.89
CA VAL A 108 23.10 4.74 15.16
C VAL A 108 21.57 4.96 15.10
N GLY A 109 21.08 6.16 14.78
CA GLY A 109 19.67 6.54 14.73
C GLY A 109 19.07 6.72 13.34
N HIS A 110 19.85 6.63 12.23
CA HIS A 110 19.33 6.86 10.87
C HIS A 110 18.22 5.90 10.46
N TRP A 111 18.28 4.66 10.90
CA TRP A 111 17.23 3.70 10.66
C TRP A 111 15.86 4.16 11.21
N ARG A 112 15.86 4.92 12.33
CA ARG A 112 14.64 5.51 12.89
C ARG A 112 14.06 6.57 11.99
N LEU A 113 14.92 7.43 11.42
CA LEU A 113 14.48 8.46 10.46
C LEU A 113 13.94 7.82 9.18
N ASP A 114 14.61 6.78 8.69
CA ASP A 114 14.15 6.01 7.53
C ASP A 114 12.78 5.37 7.79
N TYR A 115 12.64 4.72 8.94
CA TYR A 115 11.37 4.11 9.33
C TYR A 115 10.24 5.14 9.48
N HIS A 116 10.51 6.26 10.16
CA HIS A 116 9.53 7.34 10.33
C HIS A 116 9.21 8.03 9.00
N GLY A 117 10.20 8.17 8.14
CA GLY A 117 10.08 8.78 6.83
C GLY A 117 9.49 7.87 5.75
N ALA A 118 9.33 6.57 6.02
CA ALA A 118 8.93 5.58 5.02
C ALA A 118 7.64 5.93 4.28
N LEU A 119 6.61 6.35 5.03
CA LEU A 119 5.33 6.79 4.46
C LEU A 119 5.49 7.99 3.53
N LEU A 120 6.23 9.01 3.97
CA LEU A 120 6.49 10.22 3.20
C LEU A 120 7.33 9.91 1.96
N HIS A 121 8.37 9.09 2.10
CA HIS A 121 9.22 8.67 0.99
C HIS A 121 8.44 7.93 -0.10
N ALA A 122 7.59 6.96 0.28
CA ALA A 122 6.74 6.25 -0.67
C ALA A 122 5.75 7.19 -1.38
N THR A 123 5.18 8.14 -0.65
CA THR A 123 4.30 9.17 -1.22
C THR A 123 5.05 10.03 -2.23
N TRP A 124 6.25 10.49 -1.87
CA TRP A 124 7.13 11.26 -2.76
C TRP A 124 7.45 10.49 -4.04
N LYS A 125 7.83 9.21 -3.93
CA LYS A 125 8.10 8.33 -5.08
C LYS A 125 6.93 8.20 -6.05
N LEU A 126 5.69 8.19 -5.56
CA LEU A 126 4.50 8.22 -6.40
C LEU A 126 4.35 9.57 -7.12
N MET A 127 4.63 10.67 -6.42
CA MET A 127 4.50 12.02 -6.98
C MET A 127 5.60 12.36 -8.01
N GLU A 128 6.77 11.69 -7.92
CA GLU A 128 7.86 11.82 -8.92
C GLU A 128 7.57 11.10 -10.24
N ARG A 129 6.52 10.30 -10.30
CA ARG A 129 6.14 9.62 -11.55
C ARG A 129 5.79 10.65 -12.62
N ASP A 130 6.03 10.29 -13.86
CA ASP A 130 5.66 11.09 -15.02
C ASP A 130 4.14 11.09 -15.25
N ALA A 131 3.45 11.72 -14.32
CA ALA A 131 2.00 11.82 -14.24
C ALA A 131 1.60 13.13 -13.56
N LYS A 132 0.39 13.60 -13.83
CA LYS A 132 -0.15 14.77 -13.12
C LYS A 132 -0.74 14.32 -11.79
N VAL A 133 -0.20 14.84 -10.69
CA VAL A 133 -0.82 14.70 -9.36
C VAL A 133 -2.12 15.52 -9.34
N THR A 134 -3.24 14.86 -9.13
CA THR A 134 -4.57 15.48 -9.08
C THR A 134 -5.10 15.60 -7.67
N GLN A 135 -4.61 14.76 -6.75
CA GLN A 135 -4.99 14.79 -5.34
C GLN A 135 -3.86 14.24 -4.48
N LEU A 136 -3.61 14.89 -3.35
CA LEU A 136 -2.82 14.38 -2.24
C LEU A 136 -3.58 14.69 -0.95
N THR A 137 -3.95 13.67 -0.21
CA THR A 137 -4.68 13.85 1.04
C THR A 137 -4.20 12.87 2.11
N TRP A 138 -4.43 13.24 3.36
CA TRP A 138 -4.35 12.32 4.46
C TRP A 138 -5.53 11.34 4.42
N SER A 139 -5.31 10.09 4.79
CA SER A 139 -6.31 9.03 4.81
C SER A 139 -6.12 8.14 6.03
N THR A 140 -7.15 7.36 6.36
CA THR A 140 -7.07 6.37 7.43
C THR A 140 -7.84 5.12 7.05
N THR A 141 -7.31 3.95 7.42
CA THR A 141 -7.96 2.65 7.28
C THR A 141 -7.86 1.91 8.61
N TYR A 142 -9.04 1.62 9.22
CA TYR A 142 -9.14 0.96 10.54
C TYR A 142 -8.25 1.59 11.62
N GLY A 143 -8.18 2.93 11.63
CA GLY A 143 -7.36 3.68 12.59
C GLY A 143 -5.88 3.83 12.23
N VAL A 144 -5.38 3.20 11.19
CA VAL A 144 -4.01 3.41 10.69
C VAL A 144 -4.00 4.59 9.74
N GLY A 145 -3.26 5.65 10.11
CA GLY A 145 -3.08 6.86 9.29
C GLY A 145 -2.16 6.62 8.11
N GLY A 146 -2.44 7.32 7.01
CA GLY A 146 -1.69 7.20 5.77
C GLY A 146 -1.97 8.34 4.79
N HIS A 147 -1.54 8.16 3.55
CA HIS A 147 -1.74 9.12 2.48
C HIS A 147 -2.51 8.50 1.31
N GLN A 148 -3.29 9.32 0.61
CA GLN A 148 -3.84 8.98 -0.70
C GLN A 148 -3.25 9.92 -1.75
N VAL A 149 -2.85 9.34 -2.88
CA VAL A 149 -2.32 10.05 -4.05
C VAL A 149 -3.11 9.64 -5.28
N HIS A 150 -3.70 10.61 -5.98
CA HIS A 150 -4.36 10.36 -7.26
C HIS A 150 -3.52 10.98 -8.39
N LEU A 151 -3.32 10.20 -9.43
CA LEU A 151 -2.52 10.56 -10.59
C LEU A 151 -3.33 10.41 -11.87
N THR A 152 -3.15 11.35 -12.79
CA THR A 152 -3.53 11.16 -14.20
C THR A 152 -2.25 10.92 -15.00
N ASN A 153 -2.11 9.72 -15.54
CA ASN A 153 -0.97 9.29 -16.32
C ASN A 153 -0.97 9.93 -17.71
N ARG A 154 0.16 9.86 -18.44
CA ARG A 154 0.29 10.45 -19.81
C ARG A 154 -0.72 9.88 -20.81
N ASP A 155 -1.09 8.62 -20.68
CA ASP A 155 -2.08 7.94 -21.53
C ASP A 155 -3.53 8.26 -21.14
N GLY A 156 -3.73 9.15 -20.15
CA GLY A 156 -5.03 9.52 -19.62
C GLY A 156 -5.61 8.50 -18.62
N SER A 157 -4.93 7.39 -18.36
CA SER A 157 -5.33 6.46 -17.31
C SER A 157 -5.18 7.12 -15.93
N ARG A 158 -5.96 6.64 -14.95
CA ARG A 158 -5.95 7.20 -13.60
C ARG A 158 -5.44 6.17 -12.63
N THR A 159 -4.45 6.56 -11.82
CA THR A 159 -3.93 5.76 -10.72
C THR A 159 -4.39 6.37 -9.41
N MET A 160 -5.01 5.56 -8.58
CA MET A 160 -5.30 5.88 -7.20
C MET A 160 -4.41 5.03 -6.31
N ALA A 161 -3.62 5.68 -5.48
CA ALA A 161 -2.73 5.01 -4.53
C ALA A 161 -3.09 5.38 -3.10
N ALA A 162 -2.97 4.41 -2.19
CA ALA A 162 -3.02 4.62 -0.75
C ALA A 162 -1.79 4.01 -0.10
N ILE A 163 -1.19 4.72 0.85
CA ILE A 163 0.05 4.33 1.48
C ILE A 163 -0.14 4.33 2.99
N TYR A 164 0.25 3.23 3.64
CA TYR A 164 0.14 3.07 5.09
C TYR A 164 1.39 2.44 5.67
N MET A 165 1.69 2.77 6.92
CA MET A 165 2.75 2.13 7.68
C MET A 165 2.13 1.47 8.93
N HIS A 166 2.27 0.14 9.03
CA HIS A 166 1.68 -0.62 10.12
C HIS A 166 2.59 -1.81 10.51
N ASN A 167 2.86 -1.97 11.81
CA ASN A 167 3.66 -3.08 12.34
C ASN A 167 4.93 -3.37 11.55
N GLN A 168 5.75 -2.33 11.32
CA GLN A 168 7.01 -2.41 10.58
C GLN A 168 6.86 -2.88 9.11
N ARG A 169 5.68 -2.69 8.53
CA ARG A 169 5.43 -2.93 7.11
C ARG A 169 4.88 -1.67 6.46
N LEU A 170 5.46 -1.32 5.32
CA LEU A 170 4.94 -0.28 4.46
C LEU A 170 4.05 -0.93 3.39
N TYR A 171 2.82 -0.48 3.31
CA TYR A 171 1.82 -0.95 2.35
C TYR A 171 1.56 0.15 1.32
N ILE A 172 1.73 -0.19 0.04
CA ILE A 172 1.44 0.69 -1.09
C ILE A 172 0.38 0.01 -1.94
N ILE A 173 -0.83 0.55 -1.92
CA ILE A 173 -2.01 0.02 -2.59
C ILE A 173 -2.24 0.88 -3.83
N GLU A 174 -2.28 0.28 -5.01
CA GLU A 174 -2.43 1.00 -6.27
C GLU A 174 -3.49 0.36 -7.16
N GLY A 175 -4.47 1.15 -7.59
CA GLY A 175 -5.40 0.78 -8.65
C GLY A 175 -5.23 1.72 -9.83
N THR A 176 -5.02 1.18 -11.04
CA THR A 176 -4.92 1.96 -12.28
C THR A 176 -5.99 1.52 -13.25
N VAL A 177 -6.79 2.48 -13.72
CA VAL A 177 -7.89 2.24 -14.65
C VAL A 177 -7.78 3.13 -15.89
N PRO A 178 -8.18 2.67 -17.08
CA PRO A 178 -8.19 3.48 -18.29
C PRO A 178 -9.11 4.71 -18.19
N PRO A 179 -8.99 5.66 -19.12
CA PRO A 179 -9.93 6.77 -19.24
C PRO A 179 -11.37 6.27 -19.38
N GLY A 180 -12.30 6.90 -18.68
CA GLY A 180 -13.74 6.55 -18.73
C GLY A 180 -14.16 5.34 -17.88
N TYR A 181 -13.23 4.58 -17.32
CA TYR A 181 -13.56 3.49 -16.38
C TYR A 181 -13.90 4.05 -15.00
N PRO A 182 -14.72 3.32 -14.20
CA PRO A 182 -14.96 3.69 -12.80
C PRO A 182 -13.67 3.79 -12.01
N GLU A 183 -13.64 4.71 -11.05
CA GLU A 183 -12.48 4.87 -10.17
C GLU A 183 -12.25 3.66 -9.29
N PRO A 184 -10.98 3.25 -9.04
CA PRO A 184 -10.65 2.05 -8.25
C PRO A 184 -10.73 2.30 -6.74
N GLY A 185 -11.55 3.26 -6.28
CA GLY A 185 -11.65 3.65 -4.88
C GLY A 185 -12.06 2.51 -3.95
N LEU A 186 -12.96 1.63 -4.40
CA LEU A 186 -13.37 0.47 -3.62
C LEU A 186 -12.20 -0.50 -3.36
N PHE A 187 -11.26 -0.63 -4.29
CA PHE A 187 -10.05 -1.42 -4.09
C PHE A 187 -9.23 -0.87 -2.93
N GLN A 188 -8.93 0.43 -2.92
CA GLN A 188 -8.16 1.05 -1.85
C GLN A 188 -8.82 0.91 -0.47
N GLN A 189 -10.16 0.93 -0.42
CA GLN A 189 -10.93 0.90 0.83
C GLN A 189 -11.18 -0.52 1.35
N SER A 190 -10.87 -1.55 0.57
CA SER A 190 -11.13 -2.95 0.93
C SER A 190 -10.08 -3.55 1.87
N PHE A 191 -8.97 -2.86 2.10
CA PHE A 191 -7.85 -3.40 2.86
C PHE A 191 -8.03 -3.24 4.37
N GLY A 192 -7.70 -4.33 5.08
CA GLY A 192 -7.69 -4.39 6.54
C GLY A 192 -6.39 -4.98 7.06
N TRP A 193 -6.18 -4.83 8.36
CA TRP A 193 -4.97 -5.24 9.06
C TRP A 193 -5.21 -6.52 9.85
N LEU A 194 -4.18 -7.36 9.94
CA LEU A 194 -4.21 -8.59 10.72
C LEU A 194 -3.14 -8.57 11.82
N ASP A 195 -3.48 -9.17 12.95
CA ASP A 195 -2.53 -9.47 14.02
C ASP A 195 -1.63 -10.67 13.63
N GLU A 196 -0.72 -11.05 14.54
CA GLU A 196 0.17 -12.20 14.35
C GLU A 196 -0.58 -13.55 14.27
N LYS A 197 -1.79 -13.60 14.82
CA LYS A 197 -2.64 -14.78 14.80
C LYS A 197 -3.55 -14.84 13.58
N GLY A 198 -3.59 -13.75 12.79
CA GLY A 198 -4.45 -13.62 11.62
C GLY A 198 -5.86 -13.10 11.92
N ASN A 199 -6.08 -12.50 13.10
CA ASN A 199 -7.35 -11.85 13.42
C ASN A 199 -7.33 -10.40 12.89
N GLU A 200 -8.51 -9.90 12.52
CA GLU A 200 -8.66 -8.50 12.09
C GLU A 200 -8.35 -7.53 13.23
N LEU A 201 -7.60 -6.48 12.88
CA LEU A 201 -7.27 -5.37 13.76
C LEU A 201 -8.04 -4.12 13.37
N ARG A 202 -8.69 -3.49 14.36
CA ARG A 202 -9.36 -2.20 14.24
C ARG A 202 -8.98 -1.36 15.45
N TYR A 203 -8.30 -0.24 15.20
CA TYR A 203 -7.90 0.66 16.27
C TYR A 203 -9.01 1.64 16.60
N GLN A 204 -9.32 1.82 17.89
CA GLN A 204 -10.28 2.82 18.36
C GLN A 204 -9.70 4.24 18.36
N SER A 205 -8.37 4.36 18.47
CA SER A 205 -7.62 5.59 18.35
C SER A 205 -6.65 5.49 17.18
N LEU A 206 -6.10 6.63 16.74
CA LEU A 206 -5.15 6.65 15.64
C LEU A 206 -3.87 5.87 16.02
N TYR A 207 -3.55 4.86 15.22
CA TYR A 207 -2.32 4.09 15.35
C TYR A 207 -1.12 4.95 14.91
N HIS A 208 -0.11 5.02 15.76
CA HIS A 208 1.16 5.65 15.45
C HIS A 208 2.20 4.59 15.12
N HIS A 209 2.77 4.65 13.93
CA HIS A 209 3.81 3.72 13.46
C HIS A 209 5.20 4.03 14.05
N ALA A 210 5.30 5.02 14.94
CA ALA A 210 6.53 5.28 15.67
C ALA A 210 6.95 4.04 16.45
N PHE A 211 8.27 3.72 16.46
CA PHE A 211 8.78 2.78 17.44
C PHE A 211 8.38 3.27 18.82
N PRO A 212 7.79 2.42 19.67
CA PRO A 212 7.57 2.78 21.03
C PRO A 212 8.94 3.18 21.62
N ALA A 213 9.09 4.44 21.97
CA ALA A 213 10.26 4.86 22.73
C ALA A 213 10.36 3.93 23.93
N PRO A 214 11.57 3.39 24.27
CA PRO A 214 11.71 2.67 25.52
C PRO A 214 11.21 3.62 26.61
N GLN A 215 10.17 3.21 27.32
CA GLN A 215 9.55 4.01 28.37
C GLN A 215 10.54 4.13 29.55
N ARG A 216 11.57 4.94 29.38
CA ARG A 216 12.43 5.31 30.49
C ARG A 216 11.66 6.28 31.36
N GLY A 217 11.14 5.78 32.47
CA GLY A 217 10.58 6.60 33.52
C GLY A 217 9.11 6.98 33.40
N ALA A 218 8.31 6.29 32.61
CA ALA A 218 6.86 6.39 32.76
C ALA A 218 6.45 5.83 34.13
N PRO A 219 5.66 6.55 34.92
CA PRO A 219 5.12 6.00 36.15
C PRO A 219 4.33 4.72 35.83
N PRO A 220 4.34 3.69 36.71
CA PRO A 220 3.79 2.36 36.40
C PRO A 220 2.29 2.32 36.10
N ASN A 221 1.58 3.44 36.15
CA ASN A 221 0.15 3.54 35.97
C ASN A 221 -0.30 4.44 34.81
N GLN A 222 0.60 4.88 33.93
CA GLN A 222 0.16 5.50 32.67
C GLN A 222 0.04 4.41 31.62
N GLU A 223 -1.17 3.83 31.54
CA GLU A 223 -1.59 3.09 30.35
C GLU A 223 -1.42 4.03 29.15
N ASN A 224 -0.62 3.61 28.20
CA ASN A 224 -0.48 4.33 26.92
C ASN A 224 -1.85 4.27 26.21
N PRO A 225 -2.60 5.37 26.09
CA PRO A 225 -3.94 5.34 25.52
C PRO A 225 -3.98 4.96 24.03
N GLY A 226 -2.82 4.66 23.45
CA GLY A 226 -2.67 4.25 22.06
C GLY A 226 -2.26 2.80 21.85
N ASN A 227 -2.24 1.96 22.89
CA ASN A 227 -1.91 0.55 22.75
C ASN A 227 -3.00 -0.27 23.48
N PRO A 228 -3.97 -0.90 22.75
CA PRO A 228 -4.89 -1.86 23.33
C PRO A 228 -4.18 -3.15 23.74
#